data_60bd19963f4fd20644ecf1a44f3df58a
#
_entry.id   60bd19963f4fd20644ecf1a44f3df58a
#
_cell.length_a   1.000
_cell.length_b   1.000
_cell.length_c   1.000
_cell.angle_alpha   90.00
_cell.angle_beta   90.00
_cell.angle_gamma   90.00
#
_symmetry.space_group_name_H-M   'P 1'
#
loop_
_entity.id
_entity.type
_entity.pdbx_description
1 polymer ?
#
loop_
_entity_poly.entity_id
_entity_poly.type
_entity_poly.pdbx_seq_one_letter_code
_entity_poly.pdbx_strand_id
1 'polypeptide(L)'
;MEKKFIVTKISHIIMVGEEEYPEKKTSFSHDLKHHELIFSLRGRASVFFNGEVLETVKGTVRFLPAGPTEQYEVVRHENGACIDIFFDTDLPISEKAFVMNPKQSEKLEGLFKKAVALWASKEEGYYFECISLIYRIFAELQKQSYTPTEHTEKITPAVALIREQFLTNEIRISELCEACGISESYLKRLFREKYGASPKQYMIQLKINHACELLRLGRYTVTQVAELCNFSDVYFFSRQFKTYMGITPTQFVQKYKSSK
;
A
#
# COMPACT_ATOMS: atom_id res chain seq x y z
N MET A 1 -0.26 -8.20 2.34
CA MET A 1 -1.47 -7.47 1.91
C MET A 1 -1.35 -7.12 0.43
N GLU A 2 -1.91 -7.94 -0.46
CA GLU A 2 -1.89 -7.66 -1.93
C GLU A 2 -3.29 -7.39 -2.50
N LYS A 3 -4.34 -7.52 -1.67
CA LYS A 3 -5.71 -7.30 -2.13
C LYS A 3 -6.00 -5.81 -2.26
N LYS A 4 -6.48 -5.39 -3.43
CA LYS A 4 -7.06 -4.07 -3.63
C LYS A 4 -8.45 -4.07 -2.97
N PHE A 5 -8.76 -3.05 -2.19
CA PHE A 5 -10.06 -2.83 -1.57
C PHE A 5 -10.48 -1.37 -1.73
N ILE A 6 -11.76 -1.11 -1.63
CA ILE A 6 -12.34 0.23 -1.65
C ILE A 6 -12.95 0.49 -0.28
N VAL A 7 -12.57 1.60 0.35
CA VAL A 7 -13.25 2.10 1.56
C VAL A 7 -14.61 2.60 1.15
N THR A 8 -15.66 1.91 1.57
CA THR A 8 -17.05 2.23 1.21
C THR A 8 -17.68 3.21 2.19
N LYS A 9 -17.25 3.19 3.46
CA LYS A 9 -17.77 4.05 4.51
C LYS A 9 -16.76 4.23 5.64
N ILE A 10 -16.68 5.42 6.21
CA ILE A 10 -16.10 5.66 7.55
C ILE A 10 -17.27 5.83 8.51
N SER A 11 -17.32 5.01 9.55
CA SER A 11 -18.35 5.10 10.59
C SER A 11 -18.00 6.21 11.58
N HIS A 12 -16.81 6.13 12.17
CA HIS A 12 -16.29 7.16 13.08
C HIS A 12 -14.77 7.05 13.23
N ILE A 13 -14.18 8.12 13.74
CA ILE A 13 -12.76 8.20 14.09
C ILE A 13 -12.72 8.84 15.48
N ILE A 14 -12.12 8.16 16.44
CA ILE A 14 -12.07 8.59 17.83
C ILE A 14 -10.66 8.47 18.41
N MET A 15 -10.36 9.29 19.40
CA MET A 15 -9.23 9.10 20.27
C MET A 15 -9.76 8.62 21.62
N VAL A 16 -9.21 7.52 22.09
CA VAL A 16 -9.62 6.86 23.32
C VAL A 16 -8.47 6.91 24.32
N GLY A 17 -8.73 7.34 25.54
CA GLY A 17 -7.77 7.42 26.63
C GLY A 17 -8.19 6.59 27.84
N GLU A 18 -7.56 6.88 28.97
CA GLU A 18 -7.82 6.19 30.24
C GLU A 18 -9.20 6.53 30.82
N GLU A 19 -9.70 7.73 30.52
CA GLU A 19 -10.98 8.20 31.03
C GLU A 19 -12.15 7.40 30.50
N GLU A 20 -12.05 6.93 29.22
CA GLU A 20 -13.07 6.13 28.57
C GLU A 20 -13.03 4.66 29.01
N TYR A 21 -11.84 4.16 29.37
CA TYR A 21 -11.65 2.77 29.81
C TYR A 21 -10.71 2.69 31.02
N PRO A 22 -11.17 3.04 32.20
CA PRO A 22 -10.33 3.02 33.42
C PRO A 22 -9.99 1.62 33.92
N GLU A 23 -10.72 0.60 33.46
CA GLU A 23 -10.52 -0.78 33.86
C GLU A 23 -9.30 -1.41 33.23
N LYS A 24 -8.56 -2.19 34.03
CA LYS A 24 -7.42 -2.97 33.50
C LYS A 24 -7.82 -4.01 32.45
N LYS A 25 -9.03 -4.53 32.54
CA LYS A 25 -9.59 -5.51 31.61
C LYS A 25 -10.95 -5.02 31.11
N THR A 26 -11.11 -4.99 29.79
CA THR A 26 -12.38 -4.70 29.13
C THR A 26 -12.73 -5.87 28.19
N SER A 27 -13.94 -6.38 28.29
CA SER A 27 -14.45 -7.43 27.40
C SER A 27 -15.61 -6.87 26.56
N PHE A 28 -15.60 -7.18 25.28
CA PHE A 28 -16.64 -6.79 24.32
C PHE A 28 -17.41 -8.04 23.91
N SER A 29 -18.73 -8.01 24.00
CA SER A 29 -19.62 -9.18 23.78
C SER A 29 -20.49 -9.06 22.53
N HIS A 30 -20.00 -8.35 21.51
CA HIS A 30 -20.75 -8.14 20.27
C HIS A 30 -19.85 -8.27 19.05
N ASP A 31 -20.45 -8.65 17.94
CA ASP A 31 -19.77 -8.70 16.65
C ASP A 31 -19.26 -7.33 16.22
N LEU A 32 -18.09 -7.29 15.63
CA LEU A 32 -17.55 -6.05 15.06
C LEU A 32 -18.32 -5.69 13.80
N LYS A 33 -19.09 -4.60 13.87
CA LYS A 33 -19.86 -4.09 12.73
C LYS A 33 -18.99 -3.47 11.64
N HIS A 34 -17.82 -2.99 12.00
CA HIS A 34 -16.87 -2.29 11.13
C HIS A 34 -15.48 -2.86 11.34
N HIS A 35 -14.62 -2.71 10.33
CA HIS A 35 -13.19 -2.90 10.54
C HIS A 35 -12.66 -1.83 11.49
N GLU A 36 -11.73 -2.22 12.35
CA GLU A 36 -11.05 -1.29 13.27
C GLU A 36 -9.57 -1.21 12.91
N LEU A 37 -9.08 0.00 12.66
CA LEU A 37 -7.68 0.30 12.46
C LEU A 37 -7.20 1.23 13.57
N ILE A 38 -6.35 0.71 14.44
CA ILE A 38 -6.05 1.30 15.73
C ILE A 38 -4.56 1.62 15.83
N PHE A 39 -4.23 2.86 16.21
CA PHE A 39 -2.86 3.30 16.49
C PHE A 39 -2.67 3.51 17.98
N SER A 40 -1.69 2.84 18.58
CA SER A 40 -1.36 2.96 19.99
C SER A 40 -0.46 4.19 20.24
N LEU A 41 -1.00 5.24 20.86
CA LEU A 41 -0.28 6.48 21.17
C LEU A 41 0.65 6.32 22.39
N ARG A 42 0.22 5.54 23.37
CA ARG A 42 0.97 5.23 24.60
C ARG A 42 0.41 3.99 25.28
N GLY A 43 1.15 3.46 26.27
CA GLY A 43 0.75 2.30 27.06
C GLY A 43 1.11 0.97 26.40
N ARG A 44 0.77 -0.11 27.13
CA ARG A 44 0.96 -1.49 26.71
C ARG A 44 -0.29 -2.31 27.04
N ALA A 45 -0.75 -3.12 26.10
CA ALA A 45 -1.90 -4.01 26.30
C ALA A 45 -1.76 -5.31 25.49
N SER A 46 -2.35 -6.38 26.03
CA SER A 46 -2.61 -7.63 25.31
C SER A 46 -4.06 -7.65 24.87
N VAL A 47 -4.29 -7.88 23.60
CA VAL A 47 -5.63 -7.97 23.01
C VAL A 47 -5.88 -9.39 22.56
N PHE A 48 -6.92 -9.99 23.10
CA PHE A 48 -7.38 -11.34 22.76
C PHE A 48 -8.55 -11.19 21.78
N PHE A 49 -8.36 -11.66 20.57
CA PHE A 49 -9.37 -11.53 19.52
C PHE A 49 -9.47 -12.84 18.72
N ASN A 50 -10.60 -13.53 18.80
CA ASN A 50 -10.93 -14.77 18.09
C ASN A 50 -9.78 -15.79 18.11
N GLY A 51 -9.20 -16.03 19.31
CA GLY A 51 -8.10 -16.96 19.52
C GLY A 51 -6.70 -16.41 19.21
N GLU A 52 -6.57 -15.22 18.62
CA GLU A 52 -5.28 -14.54 18.41
C GLU A 52 -4.94 -13.67 19.62
N VAL A 53 -3.66 -13.59 19.96
CA VAL A 53 -3.14 -12.69 21.00
C VAL A 53 -2.29 -11.62 20.36
N LEU A 54 -2.71 -10.37 20.48
CA LEU A 54 -2.10 -9.22 19.85
C LEU A 54 -1.46 -8.33 20.90
N GLU A 55 -0.14 -8.32 20.98
CA GLU A 55 0.60 -7.45 21.89
C GLU A 55 0.75 -6.05 21.29
N THR A 56 0.33 -5.03 22.02
CA THR A 56 0.39 -3.64 21.58
C THR A 56 1.24 -2.80 22.52
N VAL A 57 2.08 -1.97 21.93
CA VAL A 57 2.90 -0.97 22.61
C VAL A 57 2.79 0.36 21.87
N LYS A 58 3.33 1.42 22.44
CA LYS A 58 3.39 2.72 21.75
C LYS A 58 3.92 2.56 20.32
N GLY A 59 3.24 3.15 19.35
CA GLY A 59 3.62 3.17 17.93
C GLY A 59 3.14 1.96 17.13
N THR A 60 2.47 0.98 17.74
CA THR A 60 1.89 -0.15 17.01
C THR A 60 0.62 0.24 16.26
N VAL A 61 0.39 -0.40 15.13
CA VAL A 61 -0.88 -0.38 14.40
C VAL A 61 -1.52 -1.75 14.51
N ARG A 62 -2.76 -1.79 14.98
CA ARG A 62 -3.59 -3.00 15.06
C ARG A 62 -4.75 -2.91 14.07
N PHE A 63 -5.05 -4.01 13.43
CA PHE A 63 -6.22 -4.18 12.57
C PHE A 63 -7.09 -5.31 13.12
N LEU A 64 -8.39 -5.05 13.27
CA LEU A 64 -9.39 -6.05 13.57
C LEU A 64 -10.42 -6.08 12.43
N PRO A 65 -10.68 -7.26 11.84
CA PRO A 65 -11.67 -7.40 10.77
C PRO A 65 -13.10 -7.28 11.32
N ALA A 66 -14.00 -6.66 10.55
CA ALA A 66 -15.43 -6.74 10.80
C ALA A 66 -15.92 -8.19 10.67
N GLY A 67 -16.92 -8.56 11.46
CA GLY A 67 -17.55 -9.88 11.39
C GLY A 67 -17.81 -10.50 12.76
N PRO A 68 -18.14 -11.80 12.77
CA PRO A 68 -18.40 -12.54 13.98
C PRO A 68 -17.24 -12.48 14.96
N THR A 69 -17.54 -12.19 16.21
CA THR A 69 -16.55 -12.00 17.25
C THR A 69 -16.85 -12.92 18.43
N GLU A 70 -16.12 -14.03 18.51
CA GLU A 70 -16.27 -15.01 19.61
C GLU A 70 -15.58 -14.53 20.88
N GLN A 71 -14.47 -13.80 20.73
CA GLN A 71 -13.70 -13.25 21.83
C GLN A 71 -13.12 -11.89 21.44
N TYR A 72 -13.37 -10.87 22.25
CA TYR A 72 -12.67 -9.60 22.19
C TYR A 72 -12.46 -9.06 23.61
N GLU A 73 -11.22 -9.18 24.08
CA GLU A 73 -10.81 -8.69 25.38
C GLU A 73 -9.54 -7.86 25.26
N VAL A 74 -9.47 -6.79 26.03
CA VAL A 74 -8.28 -5.93 26.14
C VAL A 74 -7.80 -5.94 27.58
N VAL A 75 -6.58 -6.43 27.81
CA VAL A 75 -5.92 -6.39 29.12
C VAL A 75 -4.82 -5.34 29.07
N ARG A 76 -5.00 -4.26 29.83
CA ARG A 76 -4.04 -3.15 29.89
C ARG A 76 -3.00 -3.41 30.96
N HIS A 77 -1.74 -3.38 30.57
CA HIS A 77 -0.58 -3.51 31.46
C HIS A 77 -0.08 -2.15 31.93
N GLU A 78 -0.28 -1.13 31.09
CA GLU A 78 0.08 0.26 31.35
C GLU A 78 -1.04 1.16 30.84
N ASN A 79 -1.21 2.30 31.51
CA ASN A 79 -2.17 3.32 31.12
C ASN A 79 -1.88 3.80 29.69
N GLY A 80 -2.90 3.79 28.85
CA GLY A 80 -2.75 3.95 27.42
C GLY A 80 -3.69 4.96 26.78
N ALA A 81 -3.40 5.27 25.55
CA ALA A 81 -4.30 5.97 24.65
C ALA A 81 -4.10 5.45 23.23
N CYS A 82 -5.16 5.44 22.45
CA CYS A 82 -5.16 5.03 21.05
C CYS A 82 -6.05 5.93 20.20
N ILE A 83 -5.85 5.84 18.89
CA ILE A 83 -6.76 6.40 17.89
C ILE A 83 -7.35 5.24 17.11
N ASP A 84 -8.67 5.19 17.08
CA ASP A 84 -9.43 4.13 16.43
C ASP A 84 -10.18 4.70 15.24
N ILE A 85 -10.00 4.07 14.06
CA ILE A 85 -10.72 4.36 12.82
C ILE A 85 -11.62 3.18 12.51
N PHE A 86 -12.93 3.43 12.46
CA PHE A 86 -13.96 2.43 12.13
C PHE A 86 -14.46 2.66 10.71
N PHE A 87 -14.33 1.64 9.86
CA PHE A 87 -14.64 1.77 8.44
C PHE A 87 -15.05 0.44 7.80
N ASP A 88 -15.70 0.52 6.64
CA ASP A 88 -16.13 -0.62 5.83
C ASP A 88 -15.41 -0.63 4.49
N THR A 89 -15.28 -1.82 3.90
CA THR A 89 -14.68 -2.03 2.59
C THR A 89 -15.53 -2.96 1.72
N ASP A 90 -15.36 -2.89 0.40
CA ASP A 90 -16.03 -3.76 -0.58
C ASP A 90 -15.49 -5.20 -0.54
N LEU A 91 -14.22 -5.37 -0.20
CA LEU A 91 -13.54 -6.67 -0.09
C LEU A 91 -12.79 -6.75 1.25
N PRO A 92 -12.69 -7.93 1.86
CA PRO A 92 -11.97 -8.08 3.13
C PRO A 92 -10.48 -7.77 2.96
N ILE A 93 -9.96 -6.91 3.83
CA ILE A 93 -8.53 -6.54 3.90
C ILE A 93 -7.71 -7.75 4.39
N SER A 94 -8.20 -8.38 5.46
CA SER A 94 -7.66 -9.59 6.07
C SER A 94 -8.78 -10.34 6.75
N GLU A 95 -8.71 -11.66 6.75
CA GLU A 95 -9.62 -12.52 7.50
C GLU A 95 -9.21 -12.63 8.97
N LYS A 96 -7.95 -12.32 9.28
CA LYS A 96 -7.38 -12.37 10.62
C LYS A 96 -7.00 -10.99 11.12
N ALA A 97 -7.12 -10.81 12.43
CA ALA A 97 -6.55 -9.68 13.11
C ALA A 97 -5.01 -9.70 13.01
N PHE A 98 -4.38 -8.52 13.01
CA PHE A 98 -2.93 -8.41 13.03
C PHE A 98 -2.44 -7.17 13.77
N VAL A 99 -1.20 -7.22 14.22
CA VAL A 99 -0.44 -6.08 14.74
C VAL A 99 0.81 -5.88 13.90
N MET A 100 1.14 -4.63 13.64
CA MET A 100 2.38 -4.22 13.00
C MET A 100 3.15 -3.25 13.91
N ASN A 101 4.46 -3.42 13.97
CA ASN A 101 5.40 -2.52 14.66
C ASN A 101 6.17 -1.70 13.62
N PRO A 102 5.66 -0.56 13.19
CA PRO A 102 6.27 0.20 12.12
C PRO A 102 7.57 0.87 12.57
N LYS A 103 8.64 0.78 11.75
CA LYS A 103 9.93 1.45 12.00
C LYS A 103 9.81 2.98 12.04
N GLN A 104 8.85 3.55 11.29
CA GLN A 104 8.57 4.99 11.22
C GLN A 104 7.19 5.28 11.81
N SER A 105 6.99 4.92 13.08
CA SER A 105 5.71 5.09 13.78
C SER A 105 5.27 6.55 13.87
N GLU A 106 6.20 7.51 13.96
CA GLU A 106 5.91 8.95 14.03
C GLU A 106 5.14 9.47 12.81
N LYS A 107 5.49 8.98 11.61
CA LYS A 107 4.77 9.34 10.39
C LYS A 107 3.33 8.84 10.41
N LEU A 108 3.12 7.62 10.87
CA LEU A 108 1.78 7.03 11.03
C LEU A 108 1.00 7.77 12.11
N GLU A 109 1.62 8.06 13.25
CA GLU A 109 1.01 8.87 14.31
C GLU A 109 0.47 10.19 13.77
N GLY A 110 1.25 10.89 12.93
CA GLY A 110 0.82 12.13 12.28
C GLY A 110 -0.41 11.94 11.38
N LEU A 111 -0.49 10.84 10.63
CA LEU A 111 -1.66 10.53 9.78
C LEU A 111 -2.91 10.26 10.62
N PHE A 112 -2.80 9.45 11.69
CA PHE A 112 -3.91 9.15 12.58
C PHE A 112 -4.40 10.40 13.32
N LYS A 113 -3.51 11.22 13.86
CA LYS A 113 -3.85 12.50 14.52
C LYS A 113 -4.56 13.46 13.56
N LYS A 114 -4.08 13.56 12.31
CA LYS A 114 -4.74 14.36 11.28
C LYS A 114 -6.15 13.85 11.00
N ALA A 115 -6.35 12.54 10.93
CA ALA A 115 -7.67 11.94 10.72
C ALA A 115 -8.66 12.30 11.85
N VAL A 116 -8.24 12.23 13.12
CA VAL A 116 -9.06 12.65 14.26
C VAL A 116 -9.43 14.13 14.17
N ALA A 117 -8.46 15.00 13.89
CA ALA A 117 -8.70 16.44 13.82
C ALA A 117 -9.71 16.80 12.70
N LEU A 118 -9.54 16.24 11.51
CA LEU A 118 -10.47 16.42 10.40
C LEU A 118 -11.87 15.86 10.71
N TRP A 119 -11.92 14.68 11.32
CA TRP A 119 -13.20 14.06 11.70
C TRP A 119 -13.94 14.88 12.75
N ALA A 120 -13.24 15.49 13.68
CA ALA A 120 -13.82 16.35 14.72
C ALA A 120 -14.29 17.69 14.17
N SER A 121 -13.50 18.34 13.29
CA SER A 121 -13.83 19.66 12.73
C SER A 121 -15.03 19.63 11.76
N LYS A 122 -15.21 18.52 11.03
CA LYS A 122 -16.26 18.38 10.00
C LYS A 122 -16.23 19.49 8.94
N GLU A 123 -15.07 20.07 8.69
CA GLU A 123 -14.89 21.09 7.64
C GLU A 123 -15.22 20.52 6.26
N GLU A 124 -15.48 21.39 5.31
CA GLU A 124 -15.81 20.97 3.95
C GLU A 124 -14.73 20.06 3.35
N GLY A 125 -15.14 18.90 2.82
CA GLY A 125 -14.24 17.90 2.26
C GLY A 125 -13.62 16.92 3.28
N TYR A 126 -13.82 17.11 4.59
CA TYR A 126 -13.22 16.27 5.65
C TYR A 126 -13.36 14.76 5.42
N TYR A 127 -14.52 14.33 4.90
CA TYR A 127 -14.81 12.92 4.70
C TYR A 127 -13.88 12.28 3.66
N PHE A 128 -13.70 12.96 2.52
CA PHE A 128 -12.81 12.50 1.46
C PHE A 128 -11.33 12.57 1.89
N GLU A 129 -10.96 13.58 2.66
CA GLU A 129 -9.62 13.64 3.25
C GLU A 129 -9.38 12.49 4.22
N CYS A 130 -10.34 12.15 5.08
CA CYS A 130 -10.23 10.99 5.98
C CYS A 130 -10.08 9.68 5.20
N ILE A 131 -10.85 9.46 4.11
CA ILE A 131 -10.67 8.31 3.22
C ILE A 131 -9.24 8.29 2.65
N SER A 132 -8.75 9.43 2.17
CA SER A 132 -7.39 9.53 1.63
C SER A 132 -6.32 9.16 2.67
N LEU A 133 -6.52 9.55 3.92
CA LEU A 133 -5.63 9.22 5.04
C LEU A 133 -5.63 7.72 5.35
N ILE A 134 -6.78 7.04 5.31
CA ILE A 134 -6.86 5.58 5.48
C ILE A 134 -5.99 4.89 4.41
N TYR A 135 -6.14 5.25 3.13
CA TYR A 135 -5.31 4.68 2.07
C TYR A 135 -3.82 5.01 2.24
N ARG A 136 -3.47 6.22 2.70
CA ARG A 136 -2.08 6.58 3.00
C ARG A 136 -1.50 5.76 4.14
N ILE A 137 -2.28 5.51 5.20
CA ILE A 137 -1.86 4.64 6.31
C ILE A 137 -1.57 3.23 5.78
N PHE A 138 -2.48 2.62 5.00
CA PHE A 138 -2.24 1.31 4.40
C PHE A 138 -1.04 1.30 3.45
N ALA A 139 -0.84 2.34 2.66
CA ALA A 139 0.33 2.47 1.79
C ALA A 139 1.65 2.51 2.60
N GLU A 140 1.68 3.24 3.72
CA GLU A 140 2.86 3.26 4.60
C GLU A 140 3.08 1.92 5.30
N LEU A 141 2.02 1.23 5.75
CA LEU A 141 2.12 -0.11 6.33
C LEU A 141 2.64 -1.13 5.32
N GLN A 142 2.19 -1.09 4.07
CA GLN A 142 2.70 -1.96 3.00
C GLN A 142 4.18 -1.72 2.70
N LYS A 143 4.61 -0.46 2.65
CA LYS A 143 6.04 -0.13 2.46
C LYS A 143 6.93 -0.71 3.56
N GLN A 144 6.42 -0.77 4.78
CA GLN A 144 7.15 -1.27 5.94
C GLN A 144 7.15 -2.80 6.06
N SER A 145 6.14 -3.47 5.51
CA SER A 145 6.13 -4.94 5.34
C SER A 145 7.23 -5.41 4.38
N TYR A 146 7.69 -4.52 3.50
CA TYR A 146 8.85 -4.69 2.67
C TYR A 146 10.06 -4.15 3.43
N THR A 147 10.84 -5.02 4.08
CA THR A 147 12.15 -4.66 4.64
C THR A 147 13.13 -4.61 3.46
N PRO A 148 13.50 -3.41 2.94
CA PRO A 148 14.63 -3.34 2.04
C PRO A 148 15.83 -3.83 2.85
N THR A 149 16.60 -4.76 2.35
CA THR A 149 17.95 -4.95 2.88
C THR A 149 18.67 -3.61 2.73
N GLU A 150 19.51 -3.24 3.68
CA GLU A 150 20.27 -1.98 3.68
C GLU A 150 20.96 -1.71 2.33
N HIS A 151 21.25 -2.80 1.60
CA HIS A 151 21.81 -2.78 0.25
C HIS A 151 20.81 -2.33 -0.84
N THR A 152 19.52 -2.66 -0.72
CA THR A 152 18.53 -2.30 -1.77
C THR A 152 18.04 -0.85 -1.69
N GLU A 153 18.33 -0.14 -0.62
CA GLU A 153 18.08 1.32 -0.53
C GLU A 153 19.01 2.11 -1.46
N LYS A 154 20.21 1.59 -1.75
CA LYS A 154 21.19 2.23 -2.64
C LYS A 154 20.68 2.46 -4.05
N ILE A 155 19.70 1.70 -4.54
CA ILE A 155 19.11 1.89 -5.87
C ILE A 155 17.88 2.80 -5.88
N THR A 156 17.52 3.40 -4.74
CA THR A 156 16.38 4.32 -4.67
C THR A 156 16.48 5.49 -5.65
N PRO A 157 17.65 6.17 -5.81
CA PRO A 157 17.79 7.23 -6.81
C PRO A 157 17.58 6.75 -8.24
N ALA A 158 18.11 5.57 -8.61
CA ALA A 158 17.92 4.99 -9.93
C ALA A 158 16.44 4.66 -10.20
N VAL A 159 15.75 4.12 -9.20
CA VAL A 159 14.31 3.80 -9.31
C VAL A 159 13.48 5.09 -9.46
N ALA A 160 13.82 6.14 -8.74
CA ALA A 160 13.17 7.45 -8.86
C ALA A 160 13.35 8.01 -10.26
N LEU A 161 14.59 8.02 -10.77
CA LEU A 161 14.91 8.48 -12.13
C LEU A 161 14.13 7.70 -13.20
N ILE A 162 14.11 6.36 -13.09
CA ILE A 162 13.33 5.52 -14.00
C ILE A 162 11.85 5.89 -13.97
N ARG A 163 11.24 6.02 -12.80
CA ARG A 163 9.81 6.31 -12.66
C ARG A 163 9.42 7.68 -13.20
N GLU A 164 10.31 8.64 -13.10
CA GLU A 164 10.10 9.99 -13.62
C GLU A 164 10.21 10.04 -15.16
N GLN A 165 11.11 9.26 -15.75
CA GLN A 165 11.52 9.48 -17.15
C GLN A 165 11.24 8.29 -18.09
N PHE A 166 10.69 7.16 -17.63
CA PHE A 166 10.56 5.94 -18.44
C PHE A 166 9.71 6.11 -19.72
N LEU A 167 8.85 7.11 -19.78
CA LEU A 167 8.04 7.42 -20.97
C LEU A 167 8.64 8.51 -21.84
N THR A 168 9.46 9.40 -21.31
CA THR A 168 9.91 10.61 -22.01
C THR A 168 11.33 10.51 -22.56
N ASN A 169 12.21 9.81 -21.84
CA ASN A 169 13.63 9.77 -22.18
C ASN A 169 14.14 8.34 -22.35
N GLU A 170 15.19 8.21 -23.16
CA GLU A 170 15.98 6.98 -23.20
C GLU A 170 17.01 7.02 -22.08
N ILE A 171 16.73 6.27 -20.99
CA ILE A 171 17.60 6.22 -19.81
C ILE A 171 18.71 5.22 -20.04
N ARG A 172 19.97 5.67 -19.93
CA ARG A 172 21.16 4.81 -20.03
C ARG A 172 21.48 4.19 -18.68
N ILE A 173 22.01 2.98 -18.69
CA ILE A 173 22.43 2.29 -17.46
C ILE A 173 23.52 3.07 -16.71
N SER A 174 24.39 3.77 -17.45
CA SER A 174 25.41 4.66 -16.87
C SER A 174 24.80 5.76 -15.99
N GLU A 175 23.71 6.41 -16.42
CA GLU A 175 23.02 7.45 -15.67
C GLU A 175 22.43 6.90 -14.36
N LEU A 176 21.91 5.66 -14.39
CA LEU A 176 21.43 4.98 -13.18
C LEU A 176 22.58 4.66 -12.22
N CYS A 177 23.74 4.26 -12.74
CA CYS A 177 24.94 4.01 -11.96
C CYS A 177 25.44 5.28 -11.29
N GLU A 178 25.51 6.40 -12.03
CA GLU A 178 25.90 7.71 -11.53
C GLU A 178 24.96 8.21 -10.44
N ALA A 179 23.65 8.11 -10.67
CA ALA A 179 22.66 8.51 -9.69
C ALA A 179 22.77 7.77 -8.34
N CYS A 180 23.28 6.53 -8.37
CA CYS A 180 23.45 5.70 -7.19
C CYS A 180 24.90 5.64 -6.64
N GLY A 181 25.89 6.15 -7.39
CA GLY A 181 27.30 6.04 -7.04
C GLY A 181 27.81 4.59 -6.99
N ILE A 182 27.29 3.70 -7.85
CA ILE A 182 27.63 2.26 -7.84
C ILE A 182 27.94 1.72 -9.24
N SER A 183 28.66 0.58 -9.29
CA SER A 183 28.98 -0.08 -10.55
C SER A 183 27.74 -0.73 -11.20
N GLU A 184 27.78 -0.91 -12.51
CA GLU A 184 26.69 -1.54 -13.27
C GLU A 184 26.39 -2.97 -12.80
N SER A 185 27.43 -3.75 -12.51
CA SER A 185 27.27 -5.13 -12.00
C SER A 185 26.54 -5.14 -10.65
N TYR A 186 26.87 -4.20 -9.77
CA TYR A 186 26.24 -4.07 -8.47
C TYR A 186 24.79 -3.58 -8.62
N LEU A 187 24.54 -2.58 -9.47
CA LEU A 187 23.20 -2.11 -9.80
C LEU A 187 22.31 -3.26 -10.29
N LYS A 188 22.79 -4.05 -11.28
CA LYS A 188 22.05 -5.21 -11.81
C LYS A 188 21.73 -6.24 -10.72
N ARG A 189 22.68 -6.51 -9.80
CA ARG A 189 22.46 -7.41 -8.67
C ARG A 189 21.35 -6.92 -7.76
N LEU A 190 21.41 -5.67 -7.32
CA LEU A 190 20.41 -5.07 -6.44
C LEU A 190 19.02 -4.98 -7.08
N PHE A 191 18.94 -4.69 -8.39
CA PHE A 191 17.67 -4.72 -9.11
C PHE A 191 17.06 -6.13 -9.17
N ARG A 192 17.88 -7.16 -9.40
CA ARG A 192 17.42 -8.55 -9.35
C ARG A 192 16.93 -8.96 -7.97
N GLU A 193 17.67 -8.57 -6.94
CA GLU A 193 17.32 -8.84 -5.54
C GLU A 193 15.97 -8.18 -5.17
N LYS A 194 15.77 -6.92 -5.55
CA LYS A 194 14.60 -6.14 -5.18
C LYS A 194 13.37 -6.39 -6.05
N TYR A 195 13.57 -6.51 -7.36
CA TYR A 195 12.48 -6.55 -8.36
C TYR A 195 12.44 -7.85 -9.18
N GLY A 196 13.35 -8.80 -8.94
CA GLY A 196 13.46 -10.03 -9.72
C GLY A 196 13.90 -9.80 -11.17
N ALA A 197 14.30 -8.58 -11.55
CA ALA A 197 14.58 -8.16 -12.91
C ALA A 197 15.81 -7.26 -12.99
N SER A 198 16.46 -7.19 -14.16
CA SER A 198 17.50 -6.19 -14.40
C SER A 198 16.90 -4.79 -14.56
N PRO A 199 17.67 -3.68 -14.41
CA PRO A 199 17.17 -2.32 -14.61
C PRO A 199 16.45 -2.14 -15.95
N LYS A 200 17.02 -2.70 -17.04
CA LYS A 200 16.41 -2.65 -18.39
C LYS A 200 15.07 -3.39 -18.45
N GLN A 201 14.99 -4.57 -17.85
CA GLN A 201 13.74 -5.33 -17.77
C GLN A 201 12.68 -4.60 -16.92
N TYR A 202 13.10 -3.98 -15.82
CA TYR A 202 12.21 -3.17 -14.99
C TYR A 202 11.63 -1.98 -15.74
N MET A 203 12.45 -1.25 -16.53
CA MET A 203 11.97 -0.16 -17.39
C MET A 203 10.96 -0.67 -18.44
N ILE A 204 11.26 -1.80 -19.11
CA ILE A 204 10.36 -2.40 -20.08
C ILE A 204 9.03 -2.78 -19.42
N GLN A 205 9.06 -3.38 -18.23
CA GLN A 205 7.85 -3.74 -17.50
C GLN A 205 6.96 -2.53 -17.19
N LEU A 206 7.56 -1.41 -16.77
CA LEU A 206 6.81 -0.17 -16.55
C LEU A 206 6.14 0.34 -17.83
N LYS A 207 6.87 0.33 -18.95
CA LYS A 207 6.34 0.71 -20.26
C LYS A 207 5.19 -0.22 -20.70
N ILE A 208 5.33 -1.54 -20.51
CA ILE A 208 4.26 -2.51 -20.82
C ILE A 208 3.03 -2.30 -19.93
N ASN A 209 3.21 -2.05 -18.64
CA ASN A 209 2.10 -1.76 -17.74
C ASN A 209 1.33 -0.51 -18.21
N HIS A 210 2.03 0.55 -18.57
CA HIS A 210 1.41 1.76 -19.12
C HIS A 210 0.70 1.48 -20.47
N ALA A 211 1.32 0.69 -21.35
CA ALA A 211 0.71 0.28 -22.61
C ALA A 211 -0.61 -0.48 -22.40
N CYS A 212 -0.70 -1.33 -21.38
CA CYS A 212 -1.95 -2.02 -21.04
C CYS A 212 -3.07 -1.03 -20.73
N GLU A 213 -2.78 0.04 -19.96
CA GLU A 213 -3.80 1.06 -19.64
C GLU A 213 -4.24 1.81 -20.92
N LEU A 214 -3.30 2.20 -21.78
CA LEU A 214 -3.63 2.88 -23.05
C LEU A 214 -4.45 1.98 -23.98
N LEU A 215 -4.11 0.68 -24.09
CA LEU A 215 -4.86 -0.28 -24.90
C LEU A 215 -6.29 -0.52 -24.36
N ARG A 216 -6.46 -0.52 -23.03
CA ARG A 216 -7.79 -0.64 -22.40
C ARG A 216 -8.70 0.54 -22.70
N LEU A 217 -8.15 1.74 -22.87
CA LEU A 217 -8.92 2.93 -23.26
C LEU A 217 -9.57 2.78 -24.64
N GLY A 218 -8.99 1.94 -25.53
CA GLY A 218 -9.51 1.67 -26.87
C GLY A 218 -9.45 2.85 -27.83
N ARG A 219 -8.70 3.91 -27.49
CA ARG A 219 -8.58 5.16 -28.27
C ARG A 219 -7.37 5.19 -29.20
N TYR A 220 -6.41 4.29 -28.98
CA TYR A 220 -5.13 4.27 -29.67
C TYR A 220 -4.93 2.97 -30.42
N THR A 221 -4.28 3.03 -31.57
CA THR A 221 -3.80 1.85 -32.28
C THR A 221 -2.59 1.25 -31.57
N VAL A 222 -2.27 -0.01 -31.86
CA VAL A 222 -1.09 -0.68 -31.28
C VAL A 222 0.20 0.08 -31.60
N THR A 223 0.32 0.64 -32.80
CA THR A 223 1.47 1.46 -33.21
C THR A 223 1.57 2.73 -32.39
N GLN A 224 0.48 3.47 -32.25
CA GLN A 224 0.44 4.68 -31.40
C GLN A 224 0.78 4.40 -29.95
N VAL A 225 0.29 3.27 -29.40
CA VAL A 225 0.65 2.87 -28.03
C VAL A 225 2.15 2.56 -27.89
N ALA A 226 2.76 1.90 -28.89
CA ALA A 226 4.20 1.66 -28.89
C ALA A 226 4.99 2.98 -28.84
N GLU A 227 4.61 3.97 -29.64
CA GLU A 227 5.21 5.31 -29.68
C GLU A 227 5.00 6.05 -28.33
N LEU A 228 3.77 6.11 -27.82
CA LEU A 228 3.46 6.75 -26.54
C LEU A 228 4.18 6.13 -25.34
N CYS A 229 4.51 4.84 -25.43
CA CYS A 229 5.33 4.14 -24.44
C CYS A 229 6.82 4.22 -24.71
N ASN A 230 7.26 5.09 -25.65
CA ASN A 230 8.67 5.28 -26.00
C ASN A 230 9.39 3.97 -26.36
N PHE A 231 8.75 3.16 -27.23
CA PHE A 231 9.40 2.04 -27.90
C PHE A 231 9.86 2.50 -29.28
N SER A 232 11.10 2.20 -29.64
CA SER A 232 11.71 2.57 -30.92
C SER A 232 11.08 1.85 -32.13
N ASP A 233 10.38 0.73 -31.88
CA ASP A 233 9.85 -0.15 -32.90
C ASP A 233 8.65 -0.95 -32.38
N VAL A 234 7.57 -0.99 -33.17
CA VAL A 234 6.32 -1.69 -32.85
C VAL A 234 6.48 -3.21 -32.77
N TYR A 235 7.43 -3.77 -33.55
CA TYR A 235 7.69 -5.22 -33.51
C TYR A 235 8.42 -5.61 -32.23
N PHE A 236 9.39 -4.79 -31.80
CA PHE A 236 10.05 -4.97 -30.53
C PHE A 236 9.04 -4.81 -29.36
N PHE A 237 8.19 -3.77 -29.42
CA PHE A 237 7.10 -3.60 -28.47
C PHE A 237 6.21 -4.85 -28.39
N SER A 238 5.72 -5.35 -29.54
CA SER A 238 4.81 -6.49 -29.58
C SER A 238 5.42 -7.77 -29.00
N ARG A 239 6.72 -7.99 -29.25
CA ARG A 239 7.46 -9.13 -28.66
C ARG A 239 7.58 -8.96 -27.13
N GLN A 240 7.97 -7.78 -26.66
CA GLN A 240 8.06 -7.51 -25.22
C GLN A 240 6.68 -7.63 -24.55
N PHE A 241 5.66 -7.05 -25.15
CA PHE A 241 4.29 -7.16 -24.64
C PHE A 241 3.85 -8.62 -24.48
N LYS A 242 4.07 -9.44 -25.52
CA LYS A 242 3.75 -10.88 -25.44
C LYS A 242 4.57 -11.60 -24.38
N THR A 243 5.84 -11.26 -24.21
CA THR A 243 6.70 -11.85 -23.16
C THR A 243 6.16 -11.57 -21.76
N TYR A 244 5.70 -10.36 -21.49
CA TYR A 244 5.20 -9.96 -20.16
C TYR A 244 3.73 -10.30 -19.90
N MET A 245 2.87 -10.24 -20.94
CA MET A 245 1.43 -10.43 -20.81
C MET A 245 0.92 -11.81 -21.25
N GLY A 246 1.78 -12.64 -21.87
CA GLY A 246 1.43 -13.95 -22.41
C GLY A 246 0.65 -13.91 -23.74
N ILE A 247 0.10 -12.76 -24.14
CA ILE A 247 -0.69 -12.54 -25.35
C ILE A 247 -0.19 -11.30 -26.11
N THR A 248 -0.49 -11.24 -27.42
CA THR A 248 -0.11 -10.06 -28.22
C THR A 248 -0.95 -8.83 -27.86
N PRO A 249 -0.46 -7.59 -28.18
CA PRO A 249 -1.25 -6.37 -27.98
C PRO A 249 -2.62 -6.43 -28.67
N THR A 250 -2.69 -6.97 -29.88
CA THR A 250 -3.95 -7.12 -30.64
C THR A 250 -4.92 -8.07 -29.95
N GLN A 251 -4.44 -9.21 -29.47
CA GLN A 251 -5.25 -10.17 -28.70
C GLN A 251 -5.72 -9.55 -27.37
N PHE A 252 -4.87 -8.75 -26.74
CA PHE A 252 -5.22 -8.02 -25.53
C PHE A 252 -6.40 -7.06 -25.78
N VAL A 253 -6.33 -6.25 -26.84
CA VAL A 253 -7.45 -5.34 -27.21
C VAL A 253 -8.74 -6.10 -27.51
N GLN A 254 -8.66 -7.21 -28.25
CA GLN A 254 -9.83 -8.03 -28.56
C GLN A 254 -10.51 -8.57 -27.29
N LYS A 255 -9.72 -9.10 -26.35
CA LYS A 255 -10.23 -9.62 -25.08
C LYS A 255 -11.00 -8.56 -24.29
N TYR A 256 -10.53 -7.31 -24.25
CA TYR A 256 -11.18 -6.24 -23.50
C TYR A 256 -12.34 -5.57 -24.26
N LYS A 257 -12.41 -5.67 -25.59
CA LYS A 257 -13.58 -5.24 -26.38
C LYS A 257 -14.77 -6.18 -26.22
N SER A 258 -14.51 -7.48 -26.01
CA SER A 258 -15.56 -8.49 -25.84
C SER A 258 -16.15 -8.54 -24.42
N SER A 259 -15.61 -7.74 -23.49
CA SER A 259 -16.05 -7.67 -22.09
C SER A 259 -16.85 -6.39 -21.77
N LYS A 260 -17.20 -5.60 -22.80
CA LYS A 260 -18.13 -4.48 -22.76
C LYS A 260 -19.40 -4.84 -23.53
#